data_c2d59663b31f575e90f1cd6016e0ba95
#
_entry.id   c2d59663b31f575e90f1cd6016e0ba95
#
_cell.length_a   1.000
_cell.length_b   1.000
_cell.length_c   1.000
_cell.angle_alpha   90.00
_cell.angle_beta   90.00
_cell.angle_gamma   90.00
#
_symmetry.space_group_name_H-M   'P 1'
#
loop_
_entity.id
_entity.type
_entity.pdbx_description
1 polymer ?
#
loop_
_entity_poly.entity_id
_entity_poly.type
_entity_poly.pdbx_seq_one_letter_code
_entity_poly.pdbx_strand_id
1 'polypeptide(L)'
;MVVFATKGWTEEYRKMINQNKEYKESAKGWGVGFNGDFIFQIEKIPVDKIPPKAHPADAAKDMKEFVVNGTAYMVLQLKDGECTGAYPIKDPKQVKVGFVMKGPYENWKKLARAQVDPIKALLGRQFALEGDMAKVMKYAKAASLLASISASVKTEFPDELPAKK
;
A
#
# COMPACT_ATOMS: atom_id res chain seq x y z
N MET A 1 12.90 9.60 6.98
CA MET A 1 11.47 9.21 6.97
C MET A 1 10.87 9.48 5.60
N VAL A 2 9.94 8.65 5.18
CA VAL A 2 9.27 8.79 3.89
C VAL A 2 7.76 8.97 4.10
N VAL A 3 7.11 9.65 3.17
CA VAL A 3 5.68 9.95 3.27
C VAL A 3 4.88 8.81 2.62
N PHE A 4 3.85 8.33 3.32
CA PHE A 4 3.01 7.21 2.90
C PHE A 4 2.48 7.36 1.47
N ALA A 5 2.58 6.29 0.70
CA ALA A 5 2.09 6.15 -0.68
C ALA A 5 2.81 7.04 -1.72
N THR A 6 3.92 7.67 -1.37
CA THR A 6 4.80 8.36 -2.35
C THR A 6 5.78 7.37 -2.99
N LYS A 7 6.48 7.81 -4.03
CA LYS A 7 7.52 6.99 -4.68
C LYS A 7 8.59 6.54 -3.68
N GLY A 8 9.02 7.44 -2.79
CA GLY A 8 9.99 7.11 -1.74
C GLY A 8 9.50 6.03 -0.81
N TRP A 9 8.25 6.12 -0.38
CA TRP A 9 7.65 5.13 0.51
C TRP A 9 7.53 3.76 -0.16
N THR A 10 7.02 3.72 -1.38
CA THR A 10 6.85 2.45 -2.12
C THR A 10 8.19 1.77 -2.36
N GLU A 11 9.24 2.52 -2.66
CA GLU A 11 10.58 1.96 -2.86
C GLU A 11 11.16 1.37 -1.58
N GLU A 12 11.03 2.06 -0.44
CA GLU A 12 11.45 1.54 0.85
C GLU A 12 10.66 0.28 1.23
N TYR A 13 9.36 0.28 1.00
CA TYR A 13 8.51 -0.86 1.27
C TYR A 13 8.95 -2.08 0.45
N ARG A 14 9.18 -1.89 -0.85
CA ARG A 14 9.67 -2.94 -1.74
C ARG A 14 10.96 -3.56 -1.23
N LYS A 15 11.93 -2.73 -0.86
CA LYS A 15 13.22 -3.19 -0.32
C LYS A 15 13.02 -4.02 0.95
N MET A 16 12.18 -3.57 1.86
CA MET A 16 11.96 -4.26 3.13
C MET A 16 11.22 -5.59 2.93
N ILE A 17 10.28 -5.65 2.00
CA ILE A 17 9.62 -6.91 1.63
C ILE A 17 10.67 -7.91 1.14
N ASN A 18 11.55 -7.49 0.24
CA ASN A 18 12.56 -8.36 -0.36
C ASN A 18 13.67 -8.80 0.61
N GLN A 19 13.82 -8.09 1.72
CA GLN A 19 14.76 -8.46 2.78
C GLN A 19 14.15 -9.38 3.84
N ASN A 20 12.84 -9.58 3.82
CA ASN A 20 12.14 -10.35 4.84
C ASN A 20 12.07 -11.83 4.46
N LYS A 21 12.86 -12.66 5.16
CA LYS A 21 12.92 -14.10 4.88
C LYS A 21 11.61 -14.83 5.18
N GLU A 22 10.93 -14.44 6.24
CA GLU A 22 9.66 -15.04 6.63
C GLU A 22 8.59 -14.80 5.58
N TYR A 23 8.55 -13.60 5.01
CA TYR A 23 7.64 -13.28 3.92
C TYR A 23 7.95 -14.14 2.69
N LYS A 24 9.22 -14.27 2.32
CA LYS A 24 9.63 -15.09 1.17
C LYS A 24 9.12 -16.53 1.28
N GLU A 25 9.26 -17.11 2.46
CA GLU A 25 8.80 -18.49 2.70
C GLU A 25 7.27 -18.58 2.70
N SER A 26 6.59 -17.64 3.37
CA SER A 26 5.14 -17.64 3.50
C SER A 26 4.42 -17.33 2.19
N ALA A 27 5.05 -16.59 1.31
CA ALA A 27 4.48 -16.16 0.03
C ALA A 27 4.91 -17.02 -1.17
N LYS A 28 5.62 -18.12 -0.94
CA LYS A 28 5.97 -19.05 -2.01
C LYS A 28 4.71 -19.56 -2.71
N GLY A 29 4.71 -19.47 -4.03
CA GLY A 29 3.57 -19.87 -4.86
C GLY A 29 2.59 -18.75 -5.16
N TRP A 30 2.63 -17.66 -4.42
CA TRP A 30 1.75 -16.52 -4.70
C TRP A 30 2.12 -15.90 -6.05
N GLY A 31 1.13 -15.71 -6.92
CA GLY A 31 1.34 -15.16 -8.25
C GLY A 31 1.87 -16.16 -9.28
N VAL A 32 2.05 -17.42 -8.91
CA VAL A 32 2.44 -18.49 -9.82
C VAL A 32 1.17 -19.12 -10.38
N GLY A 33 1.03 -19.02 -11.71
CA GLY A 33 -0.18 -19.51 -12.39
C GLY A 33 -1.37 -18.57 -12.36
N PHE A 34 -1.23 -17.40 -11.72
CA PHE A 34 -2.24 -16.35 -11.72
C PHE A 34 -1.57 -14.99 -11.49
N ASN A 35 -2.30 -13.91 -11.75
CA ASN A 35 -1.77 -12.56 -11.50
C ASN A 35 -1.91 -12.24 -10.02
N GLY A 36 -0.78 -12.16 -9.31
CA GLY A 36 -0.71 -11.86 -7.89
C GLY A 36 -0.47 -10.39 -7.56
N ASP A 37 -0.53 -9.51 -8.54
CA ASP A 37 -0.29 -8.09 -8.34
C ASP A 37 -1.53 -7.38 -7.78
N PHE A 38 -1.29 -6.35 -6.97
CA PHE A 38 -2.33 -5.57 -6.33
C PHE A 38 -2.31 -4.12 -6.78
N ILE A 39 -3.51 -3.52 -6.83
CA ILE A 39 -3.67 -2.07 -6.69
C ILE A 39 -4.26 -1.84 -5.31
N PHE A 40 -3.61 -0.99 -4.53
CA PHE A 40 -4.15 -0.46 -3.28
C PHE A 40 -4.81 0.88 -3.60
N GLN A 41 -6.13 0.92 -3.52
CA GLN A 41 -6.93 2.11 -3.79
C GLN A 41 -7.23 2.81 -2.48
N ILE A 42 -6.59 3.95 -2.27
CA ILE A 42 -6.68 4.73 -1.04
C ILE A 42 -7.68 5.86 -1.29
N GLU A 43 -8.84 5.76 -0.66
CA GLU A 43 -9.95 6.68 -0.86
C GLU A 43 -10.08 7.68 0.29
N LYS A 44 -10.80 8.75 0.08
CA LYS A 44 -11.09 9.76 1.11
C LYS A 44 -9.84 10.33 1.78
N ILE A 45 -8.81 10.59 0.99
CA ILE A 45 -7.60 11.26 1.49
C ILE A 45 -8.00 12.69 1.89
N PRO A 46 -7.67 13.12 3.14
CA PRO A 46 -8.07 14.44 3.61
C PRO A 46 -7.18 15.54 3.02
N VAL A 47 -7.36 15.83 1.73
CA VAL A 47 -6.53 16.77 0.98
C VAL A 47 -6.54 18.18 1.57
N ASP A 48 -7.63 18.57 2.20
CA ASP A 48 -7.77 19.85 2.90
C ASP A 48 -6.92 19.95 4.17
N LYS A 49 -6.51 18.82 4.75
CA LYS A 49 -5.63 18.75 5.91
C LYS A 49 -4.15 18.63 5.56
N ILE A 50 -3.84 18.49 4.27
CA ILE A 50 -2.46 18.36 3.80
C ILE A 50 -1.94 19.76 3.49
N PRO A 51 -0.83 20.21 4.13
CA PRO A 51 -0.30 21.55 3.85
C PRO A 51 0.07 21.72 2.38
N PRO A 52 -0.32 22.85 1.72
CA PRO A 52 0.01 23.06 0.31
C PRO A 52 1.51 23.06 0.04
N LYS A 53 2.30 23.47 1.03
CA LYS A 53 3.77 23.46 0.99
C LYS A 53 4.28 22.46 2.03
N ALA A 54 3.88 21.18 1.85
CA ALA A 54 4.30 20.13 2.74
C ALA A 54 5.79 19.85 2.62
N HIS A 55 6.38 19.43 3.70
CA HIS A 55 7.78 19.04 3.74
C HIS A 55 7.84 17.53 4.06
N PRO A 56 8.65 16.74 3.35
CA PRO A 56 9.59 17.13 2.29
C PRO A 56 8.91 17.50 0.97
N ALA A 57 9.60 18.32 0.18
CA ALA A 57 9.05 18.89 -1.05
C ALA A 57 8.74 17.86 -2.15
N ASP A 58 9.54 16.78 -2.24
CA ASP A 58 9.30 15.68 -3.19
C ASP A 58 8.02 14.90 -2.85
N ALA A 59 7.70 14.76 -1.56
CA ALA A 59 6.43 14.16 -1.13
C ALA A 59 5.25 15.02 -1.54
N ALA A 60 5.35 16.34 -1.39
CA ALA A 60 4.30 17.26 -1.84
C ALA A 60 4.09 17.18 -3.35
N LYS A 61 5.17 17.05 -4.12
CA LYS A 61 5.11 16.86 -5.57
C LYS A 61 4.39 15.57 -5.94
N ASP A 62 4.73 14.46 -5.31
CA ASP A 62 4.10 13.16 -5.55
C ASP A 62 2.62 13.17 -5.20
N MET A 63 2.25 13.78 -4.08
CA MET A 63 0.85 13.91 -3.69
C MET A 63 0.05 14.71 -4.72
N LYS A 64 0.62 15.80 -5.22
CA LYS A 64 -0.02 16.62 -6.25
C LYS A 64 -0.20 15.86 -7.56
N GLU A 65 0.78 15.03 -7.91
CA GLU A 65 0.76 14.23 -9.15
C GLU A 65 -0.20 13.03 -9.05
N PHE A 66 -0.18 12.30 -7.92
CA PHE A 66 -0.83 11.01 -7.82
C PHE A 66 -2.15 10.99 -7.05
N VAL A 67 -2.49 12.04 -6.32
CA VAL A 67 -3.78 12.14 -5.63
C VAL A 67 -4.77 12.91 -6.51
N VAL A 68 -5.82 12.22 -6.95
CA VAL A 68 -6.86 12.81 -7.82
C VAL A 68 -8.21 12.64 -7.13
N ASN A 69 -8.89 13.75 -6.89
CA ASN A 69 -10.21 13.75 -6.21
C ASN A 69 -10.19 12.99 -4.87
N GLY A 70 -9.10 13.14 -4.11
CA GLY A 70 -8.96 12.47 -2.81
C GLY A 70 -8.65 10.99 -2.88
N THR A 71 -8.34 10.45 -4.06
CA THR A 71 -8.03 9.03 -4.25
C THR A 71 -6.62 8.87 -4.82
N ALA A 72 -5.88 7.91 -4.28
CA ALA A 72 -4.57 7.52 -4.77
C ALA A 72 -4.53 6.02 -5.03
N TYR A 73 -3.69 5.62 -5.97
CA TYR A 73 -3.50 4.21 -6.34
C TYR A 73 -2.03 3.84 -6.20
N MET A 74 -1.78 2.73 -5.54
CA MET A 74 -0.43 2.21 -5.36
C MET A 74 -0.39 0.78 -5.89
N VAL A 75 0.55 0.52 -6.80
CA VAL A 75 0.75 -0.83 -7.36
C VAL A 75 1.74 -1.58 -6.49
N LEU A 76 1.43 -2.83 -6.20
CA LEU A 76 2.34 -3.74 -5.51
C LEU A 76 2.41 -5.04 -6.31
N GLN A 77 3.57 -5.28 -6.93
CA GLN A 77 3.78 -6.45 -7.79
C GLN A 77 4.46 -7.55 -6.99
N LEU A 78 3.73 -8.63 -6.77
CA LEU A 78 4.17 -9.74 -5.92
C LEU A 78 4.17 -11.05 -6.69
N LYS A 79 5.29 -11.77 -6.63
CA LYS A 79 5.40 -13.10 -7.25
C LYS A 79 6.38 -13.97 -6.48
N ASP A 80 5.91 -15.12 -6.06
CA ASP A 80 6.72 -16.20 -5.48
C ASP A 80 7.66 -15.73 -4.35
N GLY A 81 7.13 -14.92 -3.45
CA GLY A 81 7.85 -14.43 -2.29
C GLY A 81 8.69 -13.17 -2.53
N GLU A 82 8.59 -12.58 -3.72
CA GLU A 82 9.33 -11.35 -4.06
C GLU A 82 8.39 -10.23 -4.42
N CYS A 83 8.79 -9.00 -4.10
CA CYS A 83 8.16 -7.79 -4.59
C CYS A 83 8.97 -7.28 -5.79
N THR A 84 8.44 -7.45 -6.99
CA THR A 84 9.13 -7.09 -8.22
C THR A 84 8.93 -5.62 -8.58
N GLY A 85 7.98 -4.95 -7.96
CA GLY A 85 7.76 -3.53 -8.16
C GLY A 85 6.76 -2.97 -7.15
N ALA A 86 6.93 -1.72 -6.80
CA ALA A 86 5.99 -0.96 -5.98
C ALA A 86 6.10 0.51 -6.37
N TYR A 87 4.99 1.11 -6.77
CA TYR A 87 4.98 2.49 -7.26
C TYR A 87 3.57 3.07 -7.29
N PRO A 88 3.44 4.40 -7.13
CA PRO A 88 2.14 5.06 -7.30
C PRO A 88 1.80 5.23 -8.78
N ILE A 89 0.51 5.26 -9.09
CA ILE A 89 -0.02 5.54 -10.44
C ILE A 89 -1.20 6.51 -10.34
N LYS A 90 -1.53 7.16 -11.44
CA LYS A 90 -2.67 8.10 -11.52
C LYS A 90 -3.97 7.42 -11.88
N ASP A 91 -3.92 6.41 -12.73
CA ASP A 91 -5.08 5.75 -13.30
C ASP A 91 -4.94 4.23 -13.13
N PRO A 92 -5.89 3.58 -12.45
CA PRO A 92 -5.83 2.13 -12.26
C PRO A 92 -5.85 1.33 -13.57
N LYS A 93 -6.26 1.93 -14.66
CA LYS A 93 -6.26 1.28 -15.99
C LYS A 93 -4.87 1.17 -16.61
N GLN A 94 -3.85 1.82 -16.03
CA GLN A 94 -2.48 1.79 -16.54
C GLN A 94 -1.81 0.42 -16.39
N VAL A 95 -2.31 -0.42 -15.48
CA VAL A 95 -1.73 -1.74 -15.21
C VAL A 95 -2.83 -2.79 -15.10
N LYS A 96 -2.48 -4.04 -15.40
CA LYS A 96 -3.35 -5.19 -15.17
C LYS A 96 -2.93 -5.87 -13.87
N VAL A 97 -3.87 -6.00 -12.95
CA VAL A 97 -3.64 -6.67 -11.67
C VAL A 97 -4.69 -7.74 -11.42
N GLY A 98 -4.34 -8.71 -10.59
CA GLY A 98 -5.29 -9.75 -10.19
C GLY A 98 -6.19 -9.32 -9.05
N PHE A 99 -5.78 -8.32 -8.28
CA PHE A 99 -6.46 -7.92 -7.04
C PHE A 99 -6.49 -6.40 -6.90
N VAL A 100 -7.62 -5.88 -6.42
CA VAL A 100 -7.73 -4.47 -6.01
C VAL A 100 -8.27 -4.44 -4.59
N MET A 101 -7.54 -3.80 -3.70
CA MET A 101 -7.96 -3.61 -2.31
C MET A 101 -8.28 -2.14 -2.10
N LYS A 102 -9.53 -1.84 -1.74
CA LYS A 102 -10.05 -0.47 -1.62
C LYS A 102 -10.47 -0.17 -0.20
N GLY A 103 -10.19 1.03 0.25
CA GLY A 103 -10.67 1.49 1.54
C GLY A 103 -10.34 2.95 1.77
N PRO A 104 -10.95 3.55 2.81
CA PRO A 104 -10.66 4.93 3.14
C PRO A 104 -9.26 5.10 3.74
N TYR A 105 -8.69 6.26 3.53
CA TYR A 105 -7.35 6.61 4.01
C TYR A 105 -7.14 6.28 5.50
N GLU A 106 -8.11 6.55 6.35
CA GLU A 106 -7.99 6.27 7.79
C GLU A 106 -7.76 4.78 8.08
N ASN A 107 -8.40 3.91 7.31
CA ASN A 107 -8.21 2.47 7.46
C ASN A 107 -6.84 2.02 6.91
N TRP A 108 -6.39 2.61 5.80
CA TRP A 108 -5.05 2.37 5.28
C TRP A 108 -3.96 2.79 6.26
N LYS A 109 -4.16 3.91 6.93
CA LYS A 109 -3.25 4.42 7.94
C LYS A 109 -3.09 3.43 9.10
N LYS A 110 -4.21 2.85 9.58
CA LYS A 110 -4.20 1.81 10.62
C LYS A 110 -3.48 0.56 10.14
N LEU A 111 -3.75 0.14 8.92
CA LEU A 111 -3.12 -1.04 8.33
C LEU A 111 -1.60 -0.84 8.17
N ALA A 112 -1.19 0.32 7.68
CA ALA A 112 0.22 0.66 7.50
C ALA A 112 0.98 0.75 8.82
N ARG A 113 0.29 1.00 9.92
CA ARG A 113 0.86 0.99 11.28
C ARG A 113 0.74 -0.37 11.97
N ALA A 114 0.25 -1.38 11.26
CA ALA A 114 -0.02 -2.73 11.79
C ALA A 114 -0.96 -2.72 12.99
N GLN A 115 -1.87 -1.76 13.07
CA GLN A 115 -2.88 -1.67 14.13
C GLN A 115 -4.07 -2.60 13.88
N VAL A 116 -4.21 -3.09 12.66
CA VAL A 116 -5.23 -4.07 12.26
C VAL A 116 -4.59 -5.14 11.40
N ASP A 117 -5.11 -6.36 11.47
CA ASP A 117 -4.70 -7.44 10.58
C ASP A 117 -5.45 -7.31 9.25
N PRO A 118 -4.77 -7.45 8.08
CA PRO A 118 -5.42 -7.25 6.79
C PRO A 118 -6.56 -8.24 6.53
N ILE A 119 -6.44 -9.49 6.97
CA ILE A 119 -7.50 -10.48 6.77
C ILE A 119 -8.73 -10.13 7.61
N LYS A 120 -8.53 -9.77 8.87
CA LYS A 120 -9.63 -9.33 9.74
C LYS A 120 -10.29 -8.06 9.22
N ALA A 121 -9.50 -7.14 8.68
CA ALA A 121 -9.99 -5.90 8.10
C ALA A 121 -10.86 -6.16 6.86
N LEU A 122 -10.46 -7.11 6.02
CA LEU A 122 -11.25 -7.53 4.85
C LEU A 122 -12.55 -8.22 5.28
N LEU A 123 -12.48 -9.13 6.23
CA LEU A 123 -13.66 -9.83 6.75
C LEU A 123 -14.62 -8.88 7.47
N GLY A 124 -14.08 -7.88 8.16
CA GLY A 124 -14.85 -6.84 8.84
C GLY A 124 -15.33 -5.71 7.93
N ARG A 125 -15.11 -5.82 6.63
CA ARG A 125 -15.53 -4.83 5.61
C ARG A 125 -14.92 -3.44 5.78
N GLN A 126 -13.77 -3.35 6.44
CA GLN A 126 -12.99 -2.11 6.50
C GLN A 126 -12.32 -1.81 5.17
N PHE A 127 -12.15 -2.84 4.34
CA PHE A 127 -11.68 -2.77 2.97
C PHE A 127 -12.55 -3.67 2.10
N ALA A 128 -12.65 -3.33 0.81
CA ALA A 128 -13.26 -4.18 -0.20
C ALA A 128 -12.16 -4.80 -1.06
N LEU A 129 -12.32 -6.05 -1.43
CA LEU A 129 -11.37 -6.75 -2.30
C LEU A 129 -12.04 -7.12 -3.62
N GLU A 130 -11.43 -6.74 -4.73
CA GLU A 130 -11.72 -7.30 -6.05
C GLU A 130 -10.66 -8.38 -6.31
N GLY A 131 -11.08 -9.57 -6.69
CA GLY A 131 -10.21 -10.72 -6.90
C GLY A 131 -10.63 -11.91 -6.06
N ASP A 132 -9.86 -12.99 -6.13
CA ASP A 132 -10.19 -14.26 -5.47
C ASP A 132 -9.81 -14.21 -3.98
N MET A 133 -10.80 -13.97 -3.12
CA MET A 133 -10.61 -13.90 -1.67
C MET A 133 -10.07 -15.22 -1.10
N ALA A 134 -10.45 -16.36 -1.67
CA ALA A 134 -9.96 -17.66 -1.21
C ALA A 134 -8.44 -17.79 -1.35
N LYS A 135 -7.88 -17.24 -2.43
CA LYS A 135 -6.42 -17.19 -2.60
C LYS A 135 -5.76 -16.33 -1.52
N VAL A 136 -6.33 -15.17 -1.23
CA VAL A 136 -5.81 -14.28 -0.18
C VAL A 136 -5.85 -14.96 1.17
N MET A 137 -6.94 -15.65 1.49
CA MET A 137 -7.10 -16.39 2.75
C MET A 137 -6.07 -17.51 2.89
N LYS A 138 -5.76 -18.19 1.79
CA LYS A 138 -4.74 -19.25 1.78
C LYS A 138 -3.35 -18.73 2.16
N TYR A 139 -3.06 -17.47 1.83
CA TYR A 139 -1.80 -16.81 2.12
C TYR A 139 -1.94 -15.76 3.23
N ALA A 140 -2.81 -16.02 4.19
CA ALA A 140 -3.11 -15.08 5.28
C ALA A 140 -1.86 -14.65 6.07
N LYS A 141 -0.92 -15.57 6.31
CA LYS A 141 0.33 -15.25 7.01
C LYS A 141 1.16 -14.25 6.20
N ALA A 142 1.28 -14.45 4.90
CA ALA A 142 2.00 -13.52 4.02
C ALA A 142 1.34 -12.14 4.02
N ALA A 143 0.01 -12.08 3.99
CA ALA A 143 -0.72 -10.82 4.05
C ALA A 143 -0.45 -10.08 5.37
N SER A 144 -0.48 -10.79 6.49
CA SER A 144 -0.17 -10.21 7.81
C SER A 144 1.26 -9.69 7.88
N LEU A 145 2.20 -10.41 7.28
CA LEU A 145 3.60 -9.97 7.22
C LEU A 145 3.76 -8.69 6.39
N LEU A 146 3.02 -8.56 5.29
CA LEU A 146 3.05 -7.32 4.50
C LEU A 146 2.65 -6.11 5.35
N ALA A 147 1.65 -6.24 6.20
CA ALA A 147 1.25 -5.16 7.11
C ALA A 147 2.34 -4.88 8.16
N SER A 148 2.94 -5.92 8.75
CA SER A 148 4.02 -5.76 9.72
C SER A 148 5.25 -5.10 9.09
N ILE A 149 5.57 -5.47 7.86
CA ILE A 149 6.69 -4.87 7.12
C ILE A 149 6.41 -3.39 6.85
N SER A 150 5.18 -3.04 6.47
CA SER A 150 4.84 -1.63 6.24
C SER A 150 5.01 -0.79 7.53
N ALA A 151 4.70 -1.35 8.68
CA ALA A 151 4.88 -0.68 9.96
C ALA A 151 6.37 -0.48 10.30
N SER A 152 7.27 -1.27 9.71
CA SER A 152 8.71 -1.14 9.88
C SER A 152 9.32 -0.02 9.04
N VAL A 153 8.62 0.46 8.02
CA VAL A 153 9.04 1.62 7.25
C VAL A 153 8.85 2.86 8.10
N LYS A 154 9.88 3.69 8.23
CA LYS A 154 9.79 4.96 8.95
C LYS A 154 8.91 5.90 8.14
N THR A 155 7.65 6.00 8.52
CA THR A 155 6.59 6.63 7.73
C THR A 155 6.05 7.89 8.36
N GLU A 156 5.89 8.93 7.55
CA GLU A 156 5.07 10.10 7.87
C GLU A 156 3.80 10.03 7.03
N PHE A 157 2.66 10.41 7.62
CA PHE A 157 1.39 10.39 6.90
C PHE A 157 1.06 11.79 6.40
N PRO A 158 0.49 11.93 5.19
CA PRO A 158 0.27 13.23 4.56
C PRO A 158 -0.48 14.25 5.41
N ASP A 159 -1.51 13.80 6.16
CA ASP A 159 -2.30 14.68 7.02
C ASP A 159 -1.59 15.08 8.32
N GLU A 160 -0.45 14.46 8.60
CA GLU A 160 0.37 14.72 9.80
C GLU A 160 1.66 15.49 9.45
N LEU A 161 1.84 15.90 8.20
CA LEU A 161 3.04 16.60 7.77
C LEU A 161 3.10 18.01 8.31
N PRO A 162 4.30 18.48 8.73
CA PRO A 162 4.47 19.89 9.09
C PRO A 162 4.41 20.76 7.82
N ALA A 163 3.85 21.96 7.98
CA ALA A 163 3.90 22.96 6.92
C ALA A 163 5.34 23.47 6.77
N LYS A 164 5.75 23.70 5.52
CA LYS A 164 7.05 24.31 5.24
C LYS A 164 7.00 25.77 5.61
N LYS A 165 7.85 26.19 6.52
CA LYS A 165 7.96 27.58 6.94
C LYS A 165 8.74 28.42 5.92
#